data_1dd6cb195e6ef6f3bea697d7129a4062
#
_entry.id   1dd6cb195e6ef6f3bea697d7129a4062
#
_cell.length_a   1.000
_cell.length_b   1.000
_cell.length_c   1.000
_cell.angle_alpha   90.00
_cell.angle_beta   90.00
_cell.angle_gamma   90.00
#
_symmetry.space_group_name_H-M   'P 1'
#
loop_
_entity.id
_entity.type
_entity.pdbx_description
1 polymer ?
#
loop_
_entity_poly.entity_id
_entity_poly.type
_entity_poly.pdbx_seq_one_letter_code
_entity_poly.pdbx_strand_id
1 'polypeptide(L)'
;MRVDLFDFDLPDERIALRPAEPRDSARLLVVDPNAQIVFSDHQVSDLPSFLRAGDALVFNDTKVIPAQLEGIRHREGAGGQQVSATLHMRIGANKWKAFAKPGKRIKEGDRIAFGHGGESCMLGSLDATVEEKGEAGEVTLSFDLSGPTLDEAIASVGHIPLPPYIAAKRPEDERDRADYQTIYAREEGAVAAPTAGLHFTPDLFEALDEAGIERHFVTLHVGAGTFLPVKADDTDDHKMHLESGYVSAEIAARLNAVRERGGRIICVGTTSLRLIESAAEEGGEIKPWAGATGIFITPGYRFKAVDILMTNFHLPRSTLFMLVSAFAGFDTMHAAYEHAISTGYRFYSYGDASLLFRKDK
;
A
#
# COMPACT_ATOMS: atom_id res chain seq x y z
N MET A 1 3.31 -23.57 0.19
CA MET A 1 2.95 -23.68 -1.25
C MET A 1 4.08 -23.10 -2.09
N ARG A 2 4.31 -23.66 -3.29
CA ARG A 2 5.33 -23.13 -4.22
C ARG A 2 4.92 -21.77 -4.74
N VAL A 3 5.85 -20.81 -4.71
CA VAL A 3 5.62 -19.42 -5.13
C VAL A 3 5.45 -19.30 -6.66
N ASP A 4 6.06 -20.21 -7.43
CA ASP A 4 5.92 -20.24 -8.89
C ASP A 4 4.50 -20.59 -9.39
N LEU A 5 3.65 -21.16 -8.54
CA LEU A 5 2.22 -21.34 -8.83
C LEU A 5 1.48 -20.01 -9.02
N PHE A 6 2.02 -18.92 -8.50
CA PHE A 6 1.46 -17.56 -8.59
C PHE A 6 2.15 -16.74 -9.68
N ASP A 7 2.85 -17.40 -10.60
CA ASP A 7 3.47 -16.74 -11.74
C ASP A 7 2.50 -16.64 -12.92
N PHE A 8 2.63 -15.59 -13.71
CA PHE A 8 1.92 -15.38 -14.96
C PHE A 8 2.69 -14.41 -15.83
N ASP A 9 2.48 -14.46 -17.15
CA ASP A 9 3.14 -13.56 -18.09
C ASP A 9 2.44 -12.20 -18.10
N LEU A 10 3.14 -11.16 -17.66
CA LEU A 10 2.65 -9.78 -17.62
C LEU A 10 3.49 -8.91 -18.56
N PRO A 11 2.95 -8.49 -19.72
CA PRO A 11 3.65 -7.59 -20.61
C PRO A 11 3.95 -6.23 -19.96
N ASP A 12 5.16 -5.74 -20.12
CA ASP A 12 5.65 -4.49 -19.51
C ASP A 12 4.77 -3.27 -19.83
N GLU A 13 4.17 -3.24 -21.02
CA GLU A 13 3.27 -2.19 -21.49
C GLU A 13 1.92 -2.15 -20.76
N ARG A 14 1.58 -3.22 -20.01
CA ARG A 14 0.39 -3.24 -19.16
C ARG A 14 0.61 -2.54 -17.83
N ILE A 15 1.84 -2.25 -17.44
CA ILE A 15 2.14 -1.58 -16.17
C ILE A 15 1.93 -0.07 -16.33
N ALA A 16 0.94 0.48 -15.61
CA ALA A 16 0.62 1.90 -15.67
C ALA A 16 1.66 2.76 -14.94
N LEU A 17 2.07 3.85 -15.58
CA LEU A 17 3.00 4.83 -14.99
C LEU A 17 2.31 6.10 -14.49
N ARG A 18 1.01 6.25 -14.78
CA ARG A 18 0.14 7.36 -14.34
C ARG A 18 -1.28 6.85 -14.09
N PRO A 19 -2.03 7.45 -13.15
CA PRO A 19 -3.43 7.11 -12.95
C PRO A 19 -4.28 7.45 -14.16
N ALA A 20 -5.51 6.93 -14.20
CA ALA A 20 -6.54 7.38 -15.12
C ALA A 20 -6.95 8.82 -14.79
N GLU A 21 -7.48 9.54 -15.77
CA GLU A 21 -7.93 10.92 -15.60
C GLU A 21 -9.28 11.12 -16.34
N PRO A 22 -10.39 11.30 -15.56
CA PRO A 22 -10.50 11.29 -14.11
C PRO A 22 -10.17 9.90 -13.51
N ARG A 23 -9.84 9.84 -12.20
CA ARG A 23 -9.35 8.62 -11.55
C ARG A 23 -10.37 7.48 -11.56
N ASP A 24 -11.65 7.79 -11.43
CA ASP A 24 -12.77 6.84 -11.44
C ASP A 24 -13.17 6.38 -12.86
N SER A 25 -12.57 6.95 -13.91
CA SER A 25 -12.66 6.40 -15.28
C SER A 25 -11.80 5.17 -15.50
N ALA A 26 -10.97 4.77 -14.52
CA ALA A 26 -10.23 3.51 -14.56
C ALA A 26 -11.21 2.34 -14.72
N ARG A 27 -10.75 1.28 -15.40
CA ARG A 27 -11.57 0.07 -15.59
C ARG A 27 -11.73 -0.68 -14.27
N LEU A 28 -12.87 -1.36 -14.13
CA LEU A 28 -13.19 -2.23 -12.99
C LEU A 28 -13.57 -3.62 -13.50
N LEU A 29 -12.76 -4.61 -13.18
CA LEU A 29 -13.12 -6.02 -13.40
C LEU A 29 -13.87 -6.53 -12.17
N VAL A 30 -15.15 -6.79 -12.32
CA VAL A 30 -15.96 -7.46 -11.29
C VAL A 30 -15.74 -8.96 -11.40
N VAL A 31 -15.34 -9.59 -10.30
CA VAL A 31 -15.09 -11.04 -10.21
C VAL A 31 -15.96 -11.61 -9.09
N ASP A 32 -16.98 -12.35 -9.49
CA ASP A 32 -17.86 -13.06 -8.55
C ASP A 32 -17.78 -14.57 -8.82
N PRO A 33 -16.97 -15.32 -8.04
CA PRO A 33 -16.81 -16.76 -8.24
C PRO A 33 -18.08 -17.57 -7.95
N ASN A 34 -19.10 -16.95 -7.34
CA ASN A 34 -20.37 -17.61 -6.98
C ASN A 34 -21.47 -17.33 -8.00
N ALA A 35 -21.24 -16.45 -8.99
CA ALA A 35 -22.20 -16.09 -10.02
C ALA A 35 -22.08 -16.98 -11.28
N GLN A 36 -23.13 -16.99 -12.11
CA GLN A 36 -23.09 -17.67 -13.42
C GLN A 36 -22.10 -17.00 -14.39
N ILE A 37 -22.03 -15.66 -14.36
CA ILE A 37 -21.05 -14.87 -15.10
C ILE A 37 -19.99 -14.46 -14.09
N VAL A 38 -18.84 -15.13 -14.16
CA VAL A 38 -17.76 -14.94 -13.18
C VAL A 38 -17.04 -13.60 -13.36
N PHE A 39 -16.94 -13.07 -14.59
CA PHE A 39 -16.24 -11.81 -14.90
C PHE A 39 -17.17 -10.87 -15.65
N SER A 40 -17.12 -9.58 -15.30
CA SER A 40 -17.75 -8.50 -16.08
C SER A 40 -16.91 -7.23 -16.04
N ASP A 41 -16.82 -6.57 -17.21
CA ASP A 41 -16.01 -5.38 -17.44
C ASP A 41 -16.84 -4.11 -17.24
N HIS A 42 -16.34 -3.20 -16.38
CA HIS A 42 -16.99 -1.96 -15.97
C HIS A 42 -15.96 -0.82 -15.81
N GLN A 43 -16.41 0.32 -15.31
CA GLN A 43 -15.58 1.41 -14.81
C GLN A 43 -15.70 1.52 -13.29
N VAL A 44 -14.72 2.14 -12.64
CA VAL A 44 -14.77 2.37 -11.19
C VAL A 44 -15.95 3.25 -10.81
N SER A 45 -16.36 4.19 -11.66
CA SER A 45 -17.56 5.01 -11.49
C SER A 45 -18.86 4.19 -11.37
N ASP A 46 -18.88 2.93 -11.85
CA ASP A 46 -20.03 2.04 -11.74
C ASP A 46 -20.09 1.31 -10.37
N LEU A 47 -19.07 1.50 -9.50
CA LEU A 47 -18.98 0.81 -8.20
C LEU A 47 -20.27 0.84 -7.37
N PRO A 48 -21.02 1.98 -7.26
CA PRO A 48 -22.26 1.99 -6.47
C PRO A 48 -23.29 0.96 -6.91
N SER A 49 -23.30 0.55 -8.20
CA SER A 49 -24.26 -0.43 -8.73
C SER A 49 -24.04 -1.87 -8.25
N PHE A 50 -22.86 -2.17 -7.71
CA PHE A 50 -22.51 -3.50 -7.16
C PHE A 50 -22.69 -3.59 -5.64
N LEU A 51 -22.96 -2.46 -5.00
CA LEU A 51 -23.12 -2.34 -3.56
C LEU A 51 -24.60 -2.16 -3.20
N ARG A 52 -24.93 -2.31 -1.91
CA ARG A 52 -26.31 -2.20 -1.40
C ARG A 52 -26.34 -1.17 -0.29
N ALA A 53 -27.45 -0.45 -0.17
CA ALA A 53 -27.67 0.42 0.97
C ALA A 53 -27.43 -0.33 2.29
N GLY A 54 -26.63 0.27 3.18
CA GLY A 54 -26.21 -0.35 4.44
C GLY A 54 -24.92 -1.18 4.36
N ASP A 55 -24.31 -1.34 3.19
CA ASP A 55 -22.94 -1.84 3.06
C ASP A 55 -21.92 -0.82 3.58
N ALA A 56 -20.74 -1.27 3.99
CA ALA A 56 -19.66 -0.42 4.48
C ALA A 56 -18.38 -0.58 3.66
N LEU A 57 -17.88 0.52 3.10
CA LEU A 57 -16.54 0.64 2.52
C LEU A 57 -15.53 0.99 3.62
N VAL A 58 -14.44 0.23 3.70
CA VAL A 58 -13.34 0.45 4.66
C VAL A 58 -12.09 0.88 3.91
N PHE A 59 -11.64 2.09 4.18
CA PHE A 59 -10.49 2.74 3.56
C PHE A 59 -9.31 2.80 4.52
N ASN A 60 -8.10 2.77 3.97
CA ASN A 60 -6.88 3.11 4.69
C ASN A 60 -6.56 4.59 4.49
N ASP A 61 -6.68 5.41 5.54
CA ASP A 61 -6.50 6.86 5.49
C ASP A 61 -5.05 7.33 5.74
N THR A 62 -4.11 6.39 5.66
CA THR A 62 -2.71 6.75 5.82
C THR A 62 -2.25 7.72 4.73
N LYS A 63 -1.42 8.69 5.13
CA LYS A 63 -0.85 9.73 4.27
C LYS A 63 0.61 9.43 3.96
N VAL A 64 0.95 9.46 2.68
CA VAL A 64 2.34 9.29 2.24
C VAL A 64 3.15 10.52 2.62
N ILE A 65 4.28 10.30 3.28
CA ILE A 65 5.25 11.33 3.59
C ILE A 65 6.35 11.37 2.51
N PRO A 66 7.03 12.51 2.29
CA PRO A 66 8.14 12.61 1.34
C PRO A 66 9.39 11.91 1.89
N ALA A 67 9.32 10.59 2.00
CA ALA A 67 10.26 9.73 2.70
C ALA A 67 11.52 9.37 1.90
N GLN A 68 11.60 9.77 0.61
CA GLN A 68 12.78 9.60 -0.22
C GLN A 68 13.74 10.77 -0.03
N LEU A 69 14.90 10.51 0.55
CA LEU A 69 15.92 11.52 0.85
C LEU A 69 17.16 11.30 -0.02
N GLU A 70 17.67 12.37 -0.60
CA GLU A 70 18.93 12.38 -1.33
C GLU A 70 19.96 13.18 -0.51
N GLY A 71 21.19 12.67 -0.42
CA GLY A 71 22.20 13.31 0.41
C GLY A 71 23.63 12.90 0.07
N ILE A 72 24.55 13.48 0.83
CA ILE A 72 25.99 13.21 0.71
C ILE A 72 26.48 12.58 2.01
N ARG A 73 27.06 11.40 1.90
CA ARG A 73 27.74 10.74 3.01
C ARG A 73 29.12 11.36 3.21
N HIS A 74 29.42 11.72 4.43
CA HIS A 74 30.73 12.16 4.88
C HIS A 74 31.38 11.09 5.76
N ARG A 75 32.65 10.82 5.51
CA ARG A 75 33.49 9.93 6.32
C ARG A 75 34.89 10.54 6.40
N GLU A 76 35.51 10.49 7.59
CA GLU A 76 36.85 10.97 7.78
C GLU A 76 37.84 10.30 6.80
N GLY A 77 38.63 11.12 6.09
CA GLY A 77 39.62 10.65 5.10
C GLY A 77 39.06 10.16 3.77
N ALA A 78 37.75 10.30 3.51
CA ALA A 78 37.12 9.96 2.23
C ALA A 78 36.31 11.12 1.69
N GLY A 79 36.33 11.29 0.37
CA GLY A 79 35.48 12.30 -0.30
C GLY A 79 33.96 12.00 -0.12
N GLY A 80 33.14 13.04 -0.30
CA GLY A 80 31.69 12.92 -0.24
C GLY A 80 31.18 11.90 -1.28
N GLN A 81 30.20 11.08 -0.89
CA GLN A 81 29.55 10.11 -1.78
C GLN A 81 28.04 10.31 -1.74
N GLN A 82 27.42 10.36 -2.91
CA GLN A 82 25.96 10.41 -3.02
C GLN A 82 25.32 9.15 -2.42
N VAL A 83 24.27 9.36 -1.65
CA VAL A 83 23.48 8.35 -0.97
C VAL A 83 22.01 8.74 -1.11
N SER A 84 21.16 7.76 -1.43
CA SER A 84 19.72 7.90 -1.29
C SER A 84 19.22 7.03 -0.13
N ALA A 85 18.24 7.51 0.60
CA ALA A 85 17.61 6.78 1.70
C ALA A 85 16.10 6.91 1.63
N THR A 86 15.40 5.76 1.62
CA THR A 86 13.93 5.71 1.72
C THR A 86 13.58 5.36 3.16
N LEU A 87 13.09 6.34 3.92
CA LEU A 87 12.58 6.11 5.27
C LEU A 87 11.38 5.16 5.18
N HIS A 88 11.28 4.17 6.09
CA HIS A 88 10.17 3.23 6.03
C HIS A 88 9.52 2.89 7.38
N MET A 89 10.21 3.14 8.48
CA MET A 89 9.65 2.90 9.81
C MET A 89 10.24 3.87 10.82
N ARG A 90 9.39 4.64 11.49
CA ARG A 90 9.81 5.47 12.63
C ARG A 90 9.95 4.60 13.87
N ILE A 91 11.11 4.65 14.54
CA ILE A 91 11.41 3.87 15.74
C ILE A 91 11.70 4.73 16.96
N GLY A 92 11.69 6.05 16.80
CA GLY A 92 11.92 7.02 17.88
C GLY A 92 11.64 8.44 17.45
N ALA A 93 11.74 9.39 18.37
CA ALA A 93 11.49 10.82 18.09
C ALA A 93 12.40 11.37 17.00
N ASN A 94 13.64 10.87 16.90
CA ASN A 94 14.64 11.25 15.91
C ASN A 94 15.21 10.06 15.14
N LYS A 95 14.61 8.87 15.24
CA LYS A 95 15.17 7.63 14.66
C LYS A 95 14.22 6.99 13.67
N TRP A 96 14.78 6.63 12.52
CA TRP A 96 14.09 5.96 11.45
C TRP A 96 14.89 4.76 10.92
N LYS A 97 14.19 3.69 10.59
CA LYS A 97 14.71 2.67 9.68
C LYS A 97 14.53 3.14 8.25
N ALA A 98 15.55 2.94 7.43
CA ALA A 98 15.57 3.35 6.04
C ALA A 98 16.25 2.30 5.15
N PHE A 99 15.83 2.18 3.89
CA PHE A 99 16.60 1.48 2.88
C PHE A 99 17.53 2.46 2.18
N ALA A 100 18.84 2.26 2.31
CA ALA A 100 19.83 3.17 1.78
C ALA A 100 20.62 2.57 0.60
N LYS A 101 20.91 3.40 -0.40
CA LYS A 101 21.69 3.03 -1.58
C LYS A 101 22.86 4.01 -1.77
N PRO A 102 24.08 3.52 -2.09
CA PRO A 102 24.49 2.11 -2.22
C PRO A 102 24.77 1.43 -0.87
N GLY A 103 23.90 0.52 -0.43
CA GLY A 103 23.92 -0.09 0.91
C GLY A 103 25.25 -0.78 1.29
N LYS A 104 25.97 -1.36 0.30
CA LYS A 104 27.28 -2.01 0.55
C LYS A 104 28.37 -1.04 1.03
N ARG A 105 28.25 0.24 0.71
CA ARG A 105 29.26 1.28 1.02
C ARG A 105 28.95 2.06 2.29
N ILE A 106 27.76 1.93 2.85
CA ILE A 106 27.35 2.58 4.09
C ILE A 106 27.82 1.74 5.27
N LYS A 107 28.33 2.40 6.31
CA LYS A 107 28.82 1.79 7.55
C LYS A 107 28.23 2.52 8.75
N GLU A 108 28.19 1.84 9.88
CA GLU A 108 27.89 2.44 11.17
C GLU A 108 28.87 3.59 11.47
N GLY A 109 28.34 4.67 12.01
CA GLY A 109 29.09 5.92 12.27
C GLY A 109 29.20 6.85 11.07
N ASP A 110 28.78 6.47 9.85
CA ASP A 110 28.76 7.41 8.73
C ASP A 110 27.76 8.55 8.99
N ARG A 111 28.17 9.78 8.66
CA ARG A 111 27.31 10.96 8.66
C ARG A 111 26.78 11.19 7.27
N ILE A 112 25.47 11.46 7.17
CA ILE A 112 24.79 11.76 5.90
C ILE A 112 24.10 13.11 6.06
N ALA A 113 24.42 14.04 5.17
CA ALA A 113 23.77 15.34 5.05
C ALA A 113 22.77 15.28 3.89
N PHE A 114 21.48 15.41 4.17
CA PHE A 114 20.40 15.36 3.19
C PHE A 114 20.00 16.77 2.72
N GLY A 115 19.47 16.89 1.48
CA GLY A 115 19.01 18.16 0.93
C GLY A 115 20.08 19.02 0.27
N HIS A 116 21.25 18.48 -0.09
CA HIS A 116 22.33 19.18 -0.77
C HIS A 116 22.17 19.11 -2.30
N GLY A 117 21.27 19.91 -2.83
CA GLY A 117 21.02 19.99 -4.30
C GLY A 117 20.63 21.38 -4.80
N GLY A 118 20.86 22.44 -3.98
CA GLY A 118 20.57 23.83 -4.36
C GLY A 118 19.33 24.45 -3.72
N GLU A 119 18.49 23.70 -3.07
CA GLU A 119 17.44 24.22 -2.20
C GLU A 119 17.94 24.24 -0.76
N SER A 120 18.32 25.42 -0.27
CA SER A 120 18.66 25.62 1.13
C SER A 120 17.38 25.47 1.96
N CYS A 121 17.31 24.42 2.77
CA CYS A 121 16.30 24.30 3.80
C CYS A 121 16.42 25.53 4.73
N MET A 122 15.34 26.28 4.93
CA MET A 122 15.32 27.41 5.88
C MET A 122 15.65 27.00 7.32
N LEU A 123 15.55 25.69 7.63
CA LEU A 123 15.84 25.08 8.94
C LEU A 123 17.29 24.57 9.08
N GLY A 124 18.16 24.75 8.07
CA GLY A 124 19.52 24.20 8.06
C GLY A 124 19.62 22.85 7.36
N SER A 125 20.73 22.13 7.55
CA SER A 125 20.93 20.79 6.97
C SER A 125 20.14 19.74 7.75
N LEU A 126 19.54 18.77 7.03
CA LEU A 126 18.98 17.56 7.62
C LEU A 126 20.08 16.49 7.72
N ASP A 127 20.76 16.43 8.86
CA ASP A 127 21.87 15.52 9.09
C ASP A 127 21.43 14.29 9.90
N ALA A 128 21.99 13.15 9.54
CA ALA A 128 21.79 11.90 10.28
C ALA A 128 23.08 11.10 10.41
N THR A 129 23.17 10.33 11.48
CA THR A 129 24.19 9.32 11.69
C THR A 129 23.62 7.94 11.48
N VAL A 130 24.34 7.07 10.78
CA VAL A 130 24.02 5.65 10.66
C VAL A 130 24.37 4.97 11.99
N GLU A 131 23.36 4.58 12.77
CA GLU A 131 23.58 3.89 14.06
C GLU A 131 23.79 2.39 13.89
N GLU A 132 23.01 1.77 12.99
CA GLU A 132 23.01 0.34 12.79
C GLU A 132 22.84 0.00 11.33
N LYS A 133 23.44 -1.10 10.90
CA LYS A 133 23.28 -1.64 9.54
C LYS A 133 22.59 -3.01 9.59
N GLY A 134 21.39 -3.08 9.02
CA GLY A 134 20.63 -4.31 8.86
C GLY A 134 20.91 -5.03 7.54
N GLU A 135 20.04 -5.98 7.23
CA GLU A 135 20.09 -6.77 5.99
C GLU A 135 19.50 -6.00 4.80
N ALA A 136 19.79 -6.45 3.58
CA ALA A 136 19.24 -5.94 2.32
C ALA A 136 19.39 -4.40 2.10
N GLY A 137 20.32 -3.75 2.80
CA GLY A 137 20.53 -2.30 2.71
C GLY A 137 19.69 -1.49 3.70
N GLU A 138 19.01 -2.14 4.64
CA GLU A 138 18.38 -1.46 5.76
C GLU A 138 19.43 -0.82 6.66
N VAL A 139 19.15 0.38 7.14
CA VAL A 139 19.97 1.12 8.11
C VAL A 139 19.07 1.80 9.13
N THR A 140 19.57 1.97 10.35
CA THR A 140 18.98 2.87 11.35
C THR A 140 19.64 4.23 11.25
N LEU A 141 18.86 5.26 10.93
CA LEU A 141 19.29 6.66 10.88
C LEU A 141 18.85 7.38 12.16
N SER A 142 19.81 8.02 12.84
CA SER A 142 19.57 8.93 13.96
C SER A 142 19.78 10.36 13.47
N PHE A 143 18.72 11.13 13.38
CA PHE A 143 18.76 12.52 12.94
C PHE A 143 19.16 13.46 14.07
N ASP A 144 19.79 14.59 13.73
CA ASP A 144 20.15 15.64 14.70
C ASP A 144 18.89 16.43 15.13
N LEU A 145 17.84 16.46 14.31
CA LEU A 145 16.51 17.00 14.62
C LEU A 145 15.58 15.91 15.20
N SER A 146 14.54 16.34 15.90
CA SER A 146 13.56 15.41 16.50
C SER A 146 12.15 15.97 16.47
N GLY A 147 11.13 15.07 16.58
CA GLY A 147 9.72 15.44 16.65
C GLY A 147 9.25 16.27 15.45
N PRO A 148 8.35 17.26 15.67
CA PRO A 148 7.78 18.05 14.57
C PRO A 148 8.80 18.77 13.70
N THR A 149 9.91 19.25 14.29
CA THR A 149 10.98 19.91 13.53
C THR A 149 11.65 18.96 12.55
N LEU A 150 11.84 17.68 12.92
CA LEU A 150 12.33 16.66 12.02
C LEU A 150 11.32 16.41 10.89
N ASP A 151 10.04 16.34 11.21
CA ASP A 151 8.98 16.09 10.24
C ASP A 151 8.90 17.22 9.20
N GLU A 152 9.00 18.48 9.64
CA GLU A 152 9.09 19.66 8.75
C GLU A 152 10.34 19.63 7.86
N ALA A 153 11.50 19.25 8.41
CA ALA A 153 12.73 19.14 7.66
C ALA A 153 12.65 18.03 6.60
N ILE A 154 12.13 16.86 6.95
CA ILE A 154 11.86 15.77 6.00
C ILE A 154 10.90 16.24 4.90
N ALA A 155 9.81 16.92 5.26
CA ALA A 155 8.84 17.43 4.30
C ALA A 155 9.44 18.45 3.31
N SER A 156 10.44 19.21 3.73
CA SER A 156 11.06 20.25 2.91
C SER A 156 12.11 19.73 1.93
N VAL A 157 12.88 18.70 2.30
CA VAL A 157 13.97 18.15 1.47
C VAL A 157 13.65 16.81 0.83
N GLY A 158 12.60 16.15 1.29
CA GLY A 158 12.21 14.83 0.82
C GLY A 158 11.35 14.86 -0.44
N HIS A 159 11.40 13.74 -1.15
CA HIS A 159 10.61 13.44 -2.33
C HIS A 159 9.60 12.34 -2.05
N ILE A 160 8.53 12.27 -2.84
CA ILE A 160 7.57 11.18 -2.75
C ILE A 160 8.26 9.87 -3.15
N PRO A 161 8.21 8.83 -2.31
CA PRO A 161 8.85 7.55 -2.61
C PRO A 161 8.03 6.80 -3.66
N LEU A 162 8.24 7.13 -4.94
CA LEU A 162 7.58 6.43 -6.04
C LEU A 162 7.95 4.94 -6.03
N PRO A 163 7.00 4.07 -6.37
CA PRO A 163 7.29 2.65 -6.58
C PRO A 163 8.50 2.46 -7.51
N PRO A 164 9.40 1.50 -7.21
CA PRO A 164 10.64 1.33 -7.97
C PRO A 164 10.45 1.14 -9.48
N TYR A 165 9.34 0.51 -9.90
CA TYR A 165 9.02 0.30 -11.31
C TYR A 165 8.67 1.59 -12.05
N ILE A 166 8.11 2.60 -11.35
CA ILE A 166 7.84 3.93 -11.91
C ILE A 166 9.15 4.72 -11.97
N ALA A 167 9.87 4.78 -10.82
CA ALA A 167 11.13 5.50 -10.71
C ALA A 167 12.20 5.00 -11.70
N ALA A 168 12.15 3.74 -12.11
CA ALA A 168 13.04 3.17 -13.13
C ALA A 168 12.68 3.59 -14.56
N LYS A 169 11.43 3.99 -14.84
CA LYS A 169 10.94 4.31 -16.19
C LYS A 169 10.78 5.82 -16.44
N ARG A 170 10.62 6.61 -15.38
CA ARG A 170 10.55 8.07 -15.47
C ARG A 170 11.02 8.74 -14.17
N PRO A 171 11.56 9.99 -14.24
CA PRO A 171 11.81 10.79 -13.04
C PRO A 171 10.48 11.18 -12.34
N GLU A 172 10.61 11.57 -11.06
CA GLU A 172 9.55 12.24 -10.32
C GLU A 172 9.26 13.62 -10.94
N ASP A 173 8.01 14.05 -10.87
CA ASP A 173 7.58 15.41 -11.21
C ASP A 173 6.55 15.95 -10.18
N GLU A 174 6.15 17.23 -10.35
CA GLU A 174 5.25 17.90 -9.39
C GLU A 174 3.88 17.22 -9.25
N ARG A 175 3.41 16.53 -10.28
CA ARG A 175 2.13 15.80 -10.25
C ARG A 175 2.16 14.62 -9.29
N ASP A 176 3.32 14.01 -9.06
CA ASP A 176 3.43 12.81 -8.22
C ASP A 176 3.00 13.03 -6.77
N ARG A 177 3.15 14.25 -6.24
CA ARG A 177 2.62 14.59 -4.91
C ARG A 177 1.11 14.45 -4.81
N ALA A 178 0.39 14.81 -5.87
CA ALA A 178 -1.07 14.67 -5.94
C ALA A 178 -1.48 13.27 -6.42
N ASP A 179 -0.79 12.74 -7.43
CA ASP A 179 -1.11 11.45 -8.05
C ASP A 179 -0.92 10.27 -7.09
N TYR A 180 0.09 10.35 -6.21
CA TYR A 180 0.41 9.27 -5.26
C TYR A 180 -0.17 9.51 -3.86
N GLN A 181 -1.35 10.16 -3.80
CA GLN A 181 -2.08 10.44 -2.56
C GLN A 181 -3.58 10.23 -2.75
N THR A 182 -4.23 9.61 -1.78
CA THR A 182 -5.70 9.51 -1.78
C THR A 182 -6.33 10.84 -1.38
N ILE A 183 -7.55 11.12 -1.86
CA ILE A 183 -8.27 12.37 -1.54
C ILE A 183 -8.68 12.46 -0.05
N TYR A 184 -8.61 11.35 0.67
CA TYR A 184 -8.98 11.24 2.09
C TYR A 184 -7.79 10.94 3.00
N ALA A 185 -6.55 11.04 2.50
CA ALA A 185 -5.34 10.82 3.29
C ALA A 185 -5.26 11.80 4.47
N ARG A 186 -5.08 11.28 5.70
CA ARG A 186 -5.09 12.05 6.93
C ARG A 186 -3.92 11.73 7.85
N GLU A 187 -3.69 10.46 8.15
CA GLU A 187 -2.73 10.00 9.16
C GLU A 187 -1.34 9.83 8.54
N GLU A 188 -0.41 10.75 8.83
CA GLU A 188 0.96 10.75 8.29
C GLU A 188 1.78 9.55 8.78
N GLY A 189 2.63 8.98 7.93
CA GLY A 189 3.56 7.91 8.31
C GLY A 189 3.77 6.80 7.29
N ALA A 190 3.02 6.79 6.20
CA ALA A 190 3.21 5.81 5.13
C ALA A 190 4.30 6.20 4.14
N VAL A 191 4.96 5.20 3.59
CA VAL A 191 5.94 5.32 2.50
C VAL A 191 5.32 4.92 1.16
N ALA A 192 4.25 4.13 1.19
CA ALA A 192 3.48 3.77 0.01
C ALA A 192 2.01 4.14 0.18
N ALA A 193 1.39 4.65 -0.88
CA ALA A 193 -0.03 4.96 -0.89
C ALA A 193 -0.89 3.68 -0.86
N PRO A 194 -2.07 3.71 -0.23
CA PRO A 194 -3.07 2.65 -0.38
C PRO A 194 -3.72 2.77 -1.77
N THR A 195 -3.03 2.23 -2.79
CA THR A 195 -3.23 2.55 -4.20
C THR A 195 -4.62 2.24 -4.76
N ALA A 196 -5.34 1.27 -4.20
CA ALA A 196 -6.74 1.04 -4.54
C ALA A 196 -7.65 2.24 -4.21
N GLY A 197 -7.27 3.03 -3.22
CA GLY A 197 -7.96 4.26 -2.85
C GLY A 197 -7.73 5.43 -3.80
N LEU A 198 -6.72 5.35 -4.67
CA LEU A 198 -6.44 6.40 -5.65
C LEU A 198 -7.54 6.55 -6.71
N HIS A 199 -8.36 5.53 -6.91
CA HIS A 199 -9.47 5.56 -7.86
C HIS A 199 -10.63 6.46 -7.42
N PHE A 200 -10.73 6.79 -6.13
CA PHE A 200 -11.87 7.53 -5.60
C PHE A 200 -11.75 9.02 -5.89
N THR A 201 -12.87 9.58 -6.36
CA THR A 201 -13.07 11.01 -6.62
C THR A 201 -14.14 11.56 -5.68
N PRO A 202 -14.25 12.89 -5.50
CA PRO A 202 -15.38 13.49 -4.79
C PRO A 202 -16.73 13.05 -5.34
N ASP A 203 -16.88 13.01 -6.67
CA ASP A 203 -18.13 12.63 -7.36
C ASP A 203 -18.51 11.16 -7.06
N LEU A 204 -17.51 10.24 -7.05
CA LEU A 204 -17.76 8.86 -6.67
C LEU A 204 -18.17 8.74 -5.20
N PHE A 205 -17.60 9.55 -4.31
CA PHE A 205 -18.02 9.57 -2.90
C PHE A 205 -19.44 10.07 -2.74
N GLU A 206 -19.85 11.10 -3.49
CA GLU A 206 -21.24 11.60 -3.49
C GLU A 206 -22.21 10.51 -3.97
N ALA A 207 -21.89 9.83 -5.08
CA ALA A 207 -22.70 8.74 -5.59
C ALA A 207 -22.85 7.57 -4.61
N LEU A 208 -21.79 7.24 -3.86
CA LEU A 208 -21.81 6.22 -2.81
C LEU A 208 -22.70 6.65 -1.62
N ASP A 209 -22.62 7.92 -1.21
CA ASP A 209 -23.47 8.48 -0.14
C ASP A 209 -24.95 8.47 -0.54
N GLU A 210 -25.27 8.85 -1.79
CA GLU A 210 -26.64 8.80 -2.34
C GLU A 210 -27.18 7.37 -2.41
N ALA A 211 -26.30 6.39 -2.67
CA ALA A 211 -26.65 4.97 -2.65
C ALA A 211 -26.79 4.37 -1.23
N GLY A 212 -26.54 5.16 -0.18
CA GLY A 212 -26.63 4.74 1.22
C GLY A 212 -25.51 3.81 1.65
N ILE A 213 -24.32 3.94 1.07
CA ILE A 213 -23.12 3.17 1.40
C ILE A 213 -22.33 3.91 2.47
N GLU A 214 -22.05 3.22 3.59
CA GLU A 214 -21.28 3.81 4.69
C GLU A 214 -19.77 3.84 4.35
N ARG A 215 -19.07 4.89 4.78
CA ARG A 215 -17.61 5.02 4.63
C ARG A 215 -16.93 5.03 5.99
N HIS A 216 -15.96 4.14 6.18
CA HIS A 216 -15.19 4.02 7.41
C HIS A 216 -13.70 4.04 7.11
N PHE A 217 -12.93 4.62 8.03
CA PHE A 217 -11.49 4.80 7.85
C PHE A 217 -10.73 4.09 8.96
N VAL A 218 -9.70 3.36 8.55
CA VAL A 218 -8.73 2.70 9.43
C VAL A 218 -7.33 3.13 9.00
N THR A 219 -6.34 2.97 9.85
CA THR A 219 -4.98 3.39 9.54
C THR A 219 -4.04 2.20 9.56
N LEU A 220 -3.34 1.96 8.45
CA LEU A 220 -2.19 1.06 8.35
C LEU A 220 -1.07 1.79 7.62
N HIS A 221 0.04 2.05 8.32
CA HIS A 221 1.20 2.69 7.72
C HIS A 221 1.97 1.69 6.87
N VAL A 222 1.85 1.85 5.55
CA VAL A 222 2.48 0.95 4.58
C VAL A 222 3.96 1.27 4.49
N GLY A 223 4.79 0.28 4.79
CA GLY A 223 6.24 0.38 4.68
C GLY A 223 6.77 0.07 3.28
N ALA A 224 8.04 0.42 3.01
CA ALA A 224 8.70 0.13 1.73
C ALA A 224 8.88 -1.37 1.45
N GLY A 225 8.68 -2.23 2.45
CA GLY A 225 8.70 -3.69 2.30
C GLY A 225 7.70 -4.23 1.29
N THR A 226 6.59 -3.51 1.07
CA THR A 226 5.55 -3.85 0.06
C THR A 226 6.10 -3.87 -1.37
N PHE A 227 7.19 -3.15 -1.64
CA PHE A 227 7.84 -3.10 -2.95
C PHE A 227 8.90 -4.21 -3.15
N LEU A 228 9.20 -4.98 -2.12
CA LEU A 228 10.21 -6.03 -2.23
C LEU A 228 9.59 -7.30 -2.82
N PRO A 229 10.27 -7.93 -3.80
CA PRO A 229 9.80 -9.19 -4.35
C PRO A 229 9.93 -10.33 -3.34
N VAL A 230 9.04 -11.31 -3.43
CA VAL A 230 9.17 -12.57 -2.71
C VAL A 230 10.40 -13.31 -3.22
N LYS A 231 11.34 -13.61 -2.30
CA LYS A 231 12.60 -14.30 -2.63
C LYS A 231 12.56 -15.79 -2.33
N ALA A 232 11.61 -16.22 -1.51
CA ALA A 232 11.42 -17.61 -1.15
C ALA A 232 10.84 -18.42 -2.32
N ASP A 233 11.17 -19.68 -2.43
CA ASP A 233 10.58 -20.61 -3.40
C ASP A 233 9.27 -21.22 -2.86
N ASP A 234 9.12 -21.26 -1.54
CA ASP A 234 7.91 -21.70 -0.85
C ASP A 234 7.34 -20.59 0.05
N THR A 235 6.00 -20.51 0.12
CA THR A 235 5.30 -19.52 0.95
C THR A 235 5.63 -19.66 2.43
N ASP A 236 5.91 -20.86 2.91
CA ASP A 236 6.18 -21.14 4.32
C ASP A 236 7.53 -20.56 4.79
N ASP A 237 8.44 -20.30 3.84
CA ASP A 237 9.75 -19.68 4.10
C ASP A 237 9.70 -18.15 4.00
N HIS A 238 8.58 -17.57 3.53
CA HIS A 238 8.46 -16.12 3.37
C HIS A 238 8.06 -15.46 4.70
N LYS A 239 8.83 -14.44 5.10
CA LYS A 239 8.53 -13.60 6.26
C LYS A 239 7.97 -12.25 5.81
N MET A 240 6.73 -11.98 6.18
CA MET A 240 6.10 -10.67 5.94
C MET A 240 6.76 -9.58 6.76
N HIS A 241 6.95 -8.42 6.15
CA HIS A 241 7.30 -7.22 6.89
C HIS A 241 6.14 -6.79 7.80
N LEU A 242 6.48 -6.35 9.00
CA LEU A 242 5.50 -5.84 9.95
C LEU A 242 5.09 -4.43 9.55
N GLU A 243 3.79 -4.17 9.57
CA GLU A 243 3.20 -2.86 9.32
C GLU A 243 2.33 -2.46 10.52
N SER A 244 2.53 -1.24 11.00
CA SER A 244 1.80 -0.73 12.17
C SER A 244 0.48 -0.09 11.75
N GLY A 245 -0.58 -0.37 12.51
CA GLY A 245 -1.88 0.20 12.24
C GLY A 245 -2.82 0.13 13.44
N TYR A 246 -4.02 0.67 13.26
CA TYR A 246 -5.05 0.61 14.29
C TYR A 246 -6.47 0.65 13.72
N VAL A 247 -7.38 0.02 14.47
CA VAL A 247 -8.84 0.10 14.30
C VAL A 247 -9.40 0.65 15.62
N SER A 248 -10.03 1.83 15.60
CA SER A 248 -10.60 2.43 16.80
C SER A 248 -11.79 1.63 17.31
N ALA A 249 -12.12 1.80 18.61
CA ALA A 249 -13.30 1.17 19.23
C ALA A 249 -14.60 1.61 18.53
N GLU A 250 -14.67 2.87 18.09
CA GLU A 250 -15.82 3.40 17.38
C GLU A 250 -15.98 2.71 16.01
N ILE A 251 -14.92 2.61 15.23
CA ILE A 251 -14.95 1.96 13.90
C ILE A 251 -15.29 0.47 14.04
N ALA A 252 -14.67 -0.23 15.00
CA ALA A 252 -14.99 -1.64 15.26
C ALA A 252 -16.48 -1.84 15.57
N ALA A 253 -17.05 -1.02 16.46
CA ALA A 253 -18.47 -1.08 16.81
C ALA A 253 -19.39 -0.78 15.61
N ARG A 254 -19.05 0.23 14.78
CA ARG A 254 -19.82 0.58 13.57
C ARG A 254 -19.82 -0.55 12.56
N LEU A 255 -18.66 -1.16 12.27
CA LEU A 255 -18.54 -2.27 11.33
C LEU A 255 -19.28 -3.52 11.81
N ASN A 256 -19.26 -3.83 13.10
CA ASN A 256 -20.06 -4.91 13.69
C ASN A 256 -21.57 -4.63 13.53
N ALA A 257 -22.02 -3.39 13.78
CA ALA A 257 -23.40 -2.99 13.58
C ALA A 257 -23.85 -3.12 12.10
N VAL A 258 -22.96 -2.83 11.12
CA VAL A 258 -23.23 -3.07 9.70
C VAL A 258 -23.53 -4.56 9.46
N ARG A 259 -22.68 -5.45 9.98
CA ARG A 259 -22.86 -6.90 9.83
C ARG A 259 -24.12 -7.43 10.51
N GLU A 260 -24.45 -6.92 11.70
CA GLU A 260 -25.68 -7.27 12.42
C GLU A 260 -26.96 -6.92 11.64
N ARG A 261 -26.92 -5.84 10.84
CA ARG A 261 -28.01 -5.44 9.94
C ARG A 261 -28.05 -6.23 8.63
N GLY A 262 -27.10 -7.15 8.39
CA GLY A 262 -26.96 -7.89 7.15
C GLY A 262 -26.25 -7.14 6.03
N GLY A 263 -25.62 -6.00 6.33
CA GLY A 263 -24.71 -5.29 5.42
C GLY A 263 -23.38 -6.03 5.28
N ARG A 264 -22.67 -5.73 4.19
CA ARG A 264 -21.38 -6.34 3.85
C ARG A 264 -20.23 -5.39 4.19
N ILE A 265 -19.06 -5.98 4.52
CA ILE A 265 -17.81 -5.24 4.72
C ILE A 265 -17.00 -5.32 3.44
N ILE A 266 -16.80 -4.18 2.80
CA ILE A 266 -16.03 -4.01 1.58
C ILE A 266 -14.71 -3.31 1.90
N CYS A 267 -13.59 -3.99 1.76
CA CYS A 267 -12.28 -3.36 1.94
C CYS A 267 -11.78 -2.75 0.63
N VAL A 268 -11.33 -1.50 0.70
CA VAL A 268 -10.63 -0.81 -0.39
C VAL A 268 -9.14 -0.95 -0.15
N GLY A 269 -8.51 -1.84 -0.92
CA GLY A 269 -7.11 -2.21 -0.83
C GLY A 269 -6.84 -3.39 0.11
N THR A 270 -5.76 -4.11 -0.22
CA THR A 270 -5.29 -5.25 0.57
C THR A 270 -4.80 -4.84 1.97
N THR A 271 -4.41 -3.58 2.16
CA THR A 271 -4.00 -3.02 3.45
C THR A 271 -5.16 -2.94 4.44
N SER A 272 -6.31 -2.40 4.02
CA SER A 272 -7.52 -2.38 4.86
C SER A 272 -8.02 -3.79 5.14
N LEU A 273 -8.00 -4.69 4.13
CA LEU A 273 -8.38 -6.09 4.33
C LEU A 273 -7.49 -6.76 5.39
N ARG A 274 -6.17 -6.65 5.27
CA ARG A 274 -5.22 -7.26 6.22
C ARG A 274 -5.43 -6.72 7.63
N LEU A 275 -5.70 -5.44 7.78
CA LEU A 275 -5.95 -4.82 9.07
C LEU A 275 -7.26 -5.30 9.70
N ILE A 276 -8.36 -5.31 8.94
CA ILE A 276 -9.66 -5.81 9.43
C ILE A 276 -9.59 -7.29 9.80
N GLU A 277 -8.93 -8.13 8.97
CA GLU A 277 -8.75 -9.55 9.27
C GLU A 277 -7.85 -9.79 10.50
N SER A 278 -6.87 -8.89 10.76
CA SER A 278 -6.05 -8.92 11.98
C SER A 278 -6.84 -8.52 13.23
N ALA A 279 -7.80 -7.60 13.08
CA ALA A 279 -8.65 -7.13 14.17
C ALA A 279 -9.86 -8.05 14.44
N ALA A 280 -10.20 -8.96 13.51
CA ALA A 280 -11.37 -9.83 13.63
C ALA A 280 -11.04 -11.13 14.38
N GLU A 281 -11.93 -11.53 15.29
CA GLU A 281 -11.93 -12.83 15.95
C GLU A 281 -12.48 -13.94 15.03
N GLU A 282 -12.30 -15.21 15.41
CA GLU A 282 -12.76 -16.38 14.62
C GLU A 282 -14.28 -16.35 14.33
N GLY A 283 -15.08 -15.74 15.20
CA GLY A 283 -16.52 -15.51 14.99
C GLY A 283 -16.85 -14.37 14.04
N GLY A 284 -15.84 -13.66 13.55
CA GLY A 284 -15.96 -12.51 12.64
C GLY A 284 -16.26 -11.18 13.34
N GLU A 285 -16.31 -11.13 14.69
CA GLU A 285 -16.44 -9.89 15.44
C GLU A 285 -15.15 -9.08 15.31
N ILE A 286 -15.27 -7.83 14.87
CA ILE A 286 -14.14 -6.91 14.74
C ILE A 286 -13.91 -6.23 16.09
N LYS A 287 -12.68 -6.31 16.60
CA LYS A 287 -12.28 -5.69 17.88
C LYS A 287 -11.49 -4.42 17.65
N PRO A 288 -11.50 -3.49 18.61
CA PRO A 288 -10.49 -2.42 18.66
C PRO A 288 -9.10 -3.05 18.61
N TRP A 289 -8.26 -2.54 17.74
CA TRP A 289 -6.94 -3.12 17.51
C TRP A 289 -5.90 -2.03 17.30
N ALA A 290 -4.73 -2.18 17.91
CA ALA A 290 -3.56 -1.33 17.68
C ALA A 290 -2.30 -2.18 17.81
N GLY A 291 -1.43 -2.12 16.83
CA GLY A 291 -0.21 -2.92 16.85
C GLY A 291 0.45 -3.07 15.49
N ALA A 292 1.31 -4.08 15.38
CA ALA A 292 1.94 -4.44 14.13
C ALA A 292 1.35 -5.74 13.59
N THR A 293 0.97 -5.76 12.32
CA THR A 293 0.51 -6.96 11.63
C THR A 293 1.53 -7.42 10.61
N GLY A 294 1.80 -8.72 10.61
CA GLY A 294 2.56 -9.43 9.57
C GLY A 294 1.72 -10.53 8.96
N ILE A 295 0.37 -10.38 8.97
CA ILE A 295 -0.52 -11.39 8.42
C ILE A 295 -0.19 -11.69 6.96
N PHE A 296 0.07 -12.95 6.67
CA PHE A 296 0.33 -13.47 5.34
C PHE A 296 -0.83 -14.34 4.90
N ILE A 297 -1.59 -13.84 3.93
CA ILE A 297 -2.81 -14.50 3.44
C ILE A 297 -2.49 -15.24 2.14
N THR A 298 -2.66 -16.55 2.18
CA THR A 298 -2.46 -17.47 1.04
C THR A 298 -3.68 -18.38 0.88
N PRO A 299 -3.85 -19.07 -0.25
CA PRO A 299 -4.95 -20.03 -0.43
C PRO A 299 -5.08 -21.02 0.74
N GLY A 300 -6.28 -21.15 1.26
CA GLY A 300 -6.59 -21.91 2.48
C GLY A 300 -6.83 -21.03 3.71
N TYR A 301 -6.50 -19.73 3.66
CA TYR A 301 -6.87 -18.78 4.71
C TYR A 301 -8.39 -18.66 4.83
N ARG A 302 -8.90 -18.63 6.06
CA ARG A 302 -10.33 -18.45 6.34
C ARG A 302 -10.61 -17.00 6.69
N PHE A 303 -11.20 -16.27 5.73
CA PHE A 303 -11.61 -14.88 5.97
C PHE A 303 -12.72 -14.83 7.01
N LYS A 304 -12.57 -13.89 7.95
CA LYS A 304 -13.41 -13.75 9.14
C LYS A 304 -14.47 -12.67 8.99
N ALA A 305 -14.10 -11.52 8.46
CA ALA A 305 -14.94 -10.33 8.49
C ALA A 305 -15.18 -9.67 7.14
N VAL A 306 -14.29 -9.84 6.15
CA VAL A 306 -14.37 -9.16 4.86
C VAL A 306 -15.17 -9.96 3.86
N ASP A 307 -16.13 -9.32 3.19
CA ASP A 307 -17.05 -9.94 2.22
C ASP A 307 -16.67 -9.61 0.77
N ILE A 308 -16.17 -8.40 0.51
CA ILE A 308 -15.79 -7.92 -0.82
C ILE A 308 -14.45 -7.17 -0.70
N LEU A 309 -13.60 -7.30 -1.71
CA LEU A 309 -12.34 -6.59 -1.82
C LEU A 309 -12.27 -5.83 -3.13
N MET A 310 -12.11 -4.50 -3.06
CA MET A 310 -11.69 -3.70 -4.21
C MET A 310 -10.19 -3.50 -4.16
N THR A 311 -9.45 -3.87 -5.21
CA THR A 311 -7.99 -3.73 -5.25
C THR A 311 -7.47 -3.55 -6.67
N ASN A 312 -6.20 -3.10 -6.80
CA ASN A 312 -5.51 -3.06 -8.09
C ASN A 312 -5.15 -4.48 -8.57
N PHE A 313 -4.73 -4.59 -9.83
CA PHE A 313 -4.07 -5.79 -10.33
C PHE A 313 -2.62 -5.84 -9.83
N HIS A 314 -2.20 -7.00 -9.36
CA HIS A 314 -0.91 -7.23 -8.70
C HIS A 314 0.10 -7.90 -9.61
N LEU A 315 1.39 -7.83 -9.24
CA LEU A 315 2.47 -8.45 -9.99
C LEU A 315 2.50 -9.98 -9.83
N PRO A 316 3.07 -10.69 -10.83
CA PRO A 316 3.32 -12.13 -10.70
C PRO A 316 4.22 -12.42 -9.48
N ARG A 317 4.02 -13.59 -8.88
CA ARG A 317 4.75 -14.09 -7.70
C ARG A 317 4.72 -13.17 -6.47
N SER A 318 3.74 -12.26 -6.40
CA SER A 318 3.61 -11.32 -5.28
C SER A 318 2.71 -11.88 -4.17
N THR A 319 2.98 -11.47 -2.92
CA THR A 319 2.13 -11.77 -1.77
C THR A 319 0.69 -11.28 -1.96
N LEU A 320 0.51 -10.22 -2.75
CA LEU A 320 -0.79 -9.65 -3.03
C LEU A 320 -1.59 -10.48 -4.04
N PHE A 321 -0.94 -11.08 -5.04
CA PHE A 321 -1.62 -12.02 -5.93
C PHE A 321 -2.01 -13.32 -5.19
N MET A 322 -1.18 -13.74 -4.21
CA MET A 322 -1.53 -14.86 -3.31
C MET A 322 -2.78 -14.53 -2.47
N LEU A 323 -2.88 -13.30 -1.95
CA LEU A 323 -4.03 -12.85 -1.16
C LEU A 323 -5.32 -12.84 -1.98
N VAL A 324 -5.31 -12.26 -3.19
CA VAL A 324 -6.52 -12.23 -4.03
C VAL A 324 -6.90 -13.64 -4.51
N SER A 325 -5.92 -14.51 -4.73
CA SER A 325 -6.15 -15.94 -5.04
C SER A 325 -6.76 -16.69 -3.86
N ALA A 326 -6.40 -16.34 -2.63
CA ALA A 326 -7.05 -16.86 -1.43
C ALA A 326 -8.50 -16.36 -1.30
N PHE A 327 -8.77 -15.11 -1.70
CA PHE A 327 -10.06 -14.45 -1.52
C PHE A 327 -11.11 -14.93 -2.51
N ALA A 328 -10.81 -14.85 -3.81
CA ALA A 328 -11.76 -15.17 -4.88
C ALA A 328 -11.54 -16.57 -5.53
N GLY A 329 -10.52 -17.28 -5.08
CA GLY A 329 -10.18 -18.61 -5.59
C GLY A 329 -9.01 -18.60 -6.58
N PHE A 330 -8.14 -19.60 -6.45
CA PHE A 330 -6.89 -19.68 -7.20
C PHE A 330 -7.11 -19.70 -8.72
N ASP A 331 -7.87 -20.67 -9.22
CA ASP A 331 -8.14 -20.82 -10.67
C ASP A 331 -8.94 -19.62 -11.21
N THR A 332 -9.88 -19.10 -10.43
CA THR A 332 -10.67 -17.91 -10.78
C THR A 332 -9.78 -16.71 -10.99
N MET A 333 -8.82 -16.48 -10.10
CA MET A 333 -7.94 -15.30 -10.21
C MET A 333 -6.94 -15.44 -11.36
N HIS A 334 -6.43 -16.64 -11.65
CA HIS A 334 -5.61 -16.86 -12.84
C HIS A 334 -6.38 -16.54 -14.13
N ALA A 335 -7.61 -17.06 -14.26
CA ALA A 335 -8.48 -16.78 -15.40
C ALA A 335 -8.86 -15.28 -15.50
N ALA A 336 -9.13 -14.62 -14.35
CA ALA A 336 -9.42 -13.18 -14.31
C ALA A 336 -8.22 -12.33 -14.77
N TYR A 337 -7.00 -12.72 -14.40
CA TYR A 337 -5.79 -12.01 -14.82
C TYR A 337 -5.46 -12.25 -16.30
N GLU A 338 -5.66 -13.45 -16.82
CA GLU A 338 -5.56 -13.75 -18.26
C GLU A 338 -6.58 -12.90 -19.05
N HIS A 339 -7.83 -12.82 -18.60
CA HIS A 339 -8.85 -11.95 -19.17
C HIS A 339 -8.40 -10.48 -19.15
N ALA A 340 -7.94 -9.99 -18.00
CA ALA A 340 -7.51 -8.60 -17.84
C ALA A 340 -6.34 -8.26 -18.78
N ILE A 341 -5.33 -9.13 -18.90
CA ILE A 341 -4.18 -8.94 -19.80
C ILE A 341 -4.64 -8.91 -21.26
N SER A 342 -5.44 -9.88 -21.67
CA SER A 342 -5.90 -10.03 -23.06
C SER A 342 -6.82 -8.90 -23.50
N THR A 343 -7.62 -8.34 -22.57
CA THR A 343 -8.56 -7.25 -22.85
C THR A 343 -7.99 -5.86 -22.57
N GLY A 344 -6.71 -5.76 -22.18
CA GLY A 344 -5.98 -4.49 -22.14
C GLY A 344 -6.12 -3.71 -20.84
N TYR A 345 -6.43 -4.36 -19.72
CA TYR A 345 -6.34 -3.73 -18.41
C TYR A 345 -4.92 -3.29 -18.08
N ARG A 346 -4.83 -2.23 -17.28
CA ARG A 346 -3.58 -1.71 -16.77
C ARG A 346 -3.33 -2.27 -15.37
N PHE A 347 -2.09 -2.53 -15.08
CA PHE A 347 -1.66 -3.23 -13.86
C PHE A 347 -0.91 -2.30 -12.90
N TYR A 348 -0.86 -2.71 -11.66
CA TYR A 348 -0.10 -2.22 -10.53
C TYR A 348 -0.65 -0.90 -9.96
N SER A 349 0.19 -0.06 -9.28
CA SER A 349 -0.25 1.03 -8.40
C SER A 349 -1.17 2.07 -9.07
N TYR A 350 -0.94 2.39 -10.33
CA TYR A 350 -1.73 3.33 -11.14
C TYR A 350 -2.61 2.62 -12.18
N GLY A 351 -2.65 1.31 -12.10
CA GLY A 351 -3.45 0.49 -13.00
C GLY A 351 -4.94 0.59 -12.73
N ASP A 352 -5.67 -0.30 -13.34
CA ASP A 352 -7.11 -0.46 -13.18
C ASP A 352 -7.43 -1.24 -11.89
N ALA A 353 -8.71 -1.38 -11.58
CA ALA A 353 -9.18 -2.03 -10.37
C ALA A 353 -9.90 -3.35 -10.64
N SER A 354 -9.96 -4.19 -9.62
CA SER A 354 -10.84 -5.35 -9.54
C SER A 354 -11.74 -5.26 -8.30
N LEU A 355 -13.00 -5.70 -8.43
CA LEU A 355 -13.96 -5.88 -7.34
C LEU A 355 -14.19 -7.37 -7.16
N LEU A 356 -13.65 -7.91 -6.10
CA LEU A 356 -13.62 -9.34 -5.84
C LEU A 356 -14.65 -9.71 -4.78
N PHE A 357 -15.57 -10.57 -5.12
CA PHE A 357 -16.47 -11.21 -4.16
C PHE A 357 -15.77 -12.41 -3.54
N ARG A 358 -15.94 -12.58 -2.23
CA ARG A 358 -15.35 -13.72 -1.55
C ARG A 358 -15.94 -15.01 -2.06
N LYS A 359 -15.09 -15.99 -2.40
CA LYS A 359 -15.52 -17.33 -2.77
C LYS A 359 -16.20 -18.01 -1.58
N ASP A 360 -17.41 -18.51 -1.80
CA ASP A 360 -18.10 -19.34 -0.81
C ASP A 360 -17.31 -20.64 -0.55
N LYS A 361 -17.50 -21.20 0.65
CA LYS A 361 -16.77 -22.41 1.08
C LYS A 361 -17.33 -23.64 0.40
#